data_bb0140328713fcd6f3bb361b4513bcf5
#
_entry.id   bb0140328713fcd6f3bb361b4513bcf5
#
_cell.length_a   1.000
_cell.length_b   1.000
_cell.length_c   1.000
_cell.angle_alpha   90.00
_cell.angle_beta   90.00
_cell.angle_gamma   90.00
#
_symmetry.space_group_name_H-M   'P 1'
#
loop_
_entity.id
_entity.type
_entity.pdbx_description
1 polymer ?
#
loop_
_entity_poly.entity_id
_entity_poly.type
_entity_poly.pdbx_seq_one_letter_code
_entity_poly.pdbx_strand_id
1 'polypeptide(L)'
;MSRPRPAPATRAAVPPFAVMSILNRVAELRAAGRDVVSLCAGEPSAGAPSDVRARMTELMGGVPLGYTETFGIRPLRAALAGHYARWYGLDVDPDAIAVTTGSSGAFTLAFLAAFDAGDRVALARPGYPAYRNILTALGCEVVELDCGPEQRFSPDVTVLEAAHARAPLAGLVLASPANPTGTMVDAQQLAALAGWCAEHGVRLVSDEIYHGITASGEAGSCAWAVDRDALVISSFSKFWGMTGWRLGWCLVPADLRPAFDALAGNFALCAPVPAQHAAVAAFTDRSYAEAAAAGRTFDAARAVLLAALPSLGWGAVAPADGAFYVYAELGAALADHVDSVAWCAALLEREGVALTPGTDFDTVRGGSAVRVSLAAGPDAVAEAVTRIRRFQS
;
A
#
# COMPACT_ATOMS: atom_id res chain seq x y z
N MET A 1 22.20 -42.00 12.04
CA MET A 1 22.59 -40.88 11.12
C MET A 1 21.30 -40.22 10.65
N SER A 2 21.01 -38.95 11.04
CA SER A 2 19.87 -38.20 10.54
C SER A 2 20.07 -37.90 9.05
N ARG A 3 19.06 -38.16 8.22
CA ARG A 3 19.09 -37.76 6.81
C ARG A 3 19.32 -36.25 6.71
N PRO A 4 20.22 -35.77 5.84
CA PRO A 4 20.37 -34.34 5.61
C PRO A 4 19.04 -33.76 5.11
N ARG A 5 18.51 -32.75 5.79
CA ARG A 5 17.29 -32.04 5.34
C ARG A 5 17.66 -31.10 4.19
N PRO A 6 16.86 -31.05 3.10
CA PRO A 6 17.06 -30.06 2.06
C PRO A 6 17.01 -28.64 2.66
N ALA A 7 17.92 -27.77 2.23
CA ALA A 7 17.88 -26.36 2.61
C ALA A 7 16.73 -25.65 1.88
N PRO A 8 16.10 -24.61 2.47
CA PRO A 8 15.21 -23.72 1.77
C PRO A 8 15.87 -23.06 0.56
N ALA A 9 15.08 -22.71 -0.45
CA ALA A 9 15.60 -21.95 -1.60
C ALA A 9 16.13 -20.58 -1.15
N THR A 10 17.26 -20.13 -1.70
CA THR A 10 17.88 -18.84 -1.33
C THR A 10 16.93 -17.66 -1.55
N ARG A 11 16.10 -17.70 -2.60
CA ARG A 11 15.09 -16.69 -2.88
C ARG A 11 14.00 -16.57 -1.81
N ALA A 12 13.85 -17.55 -0.92
CA ALA A 12 12.90 -17.52 0.21
C ALA A 12 13.42 -16.75 1.43
N ALA A 13 14.68 -16.29 1.39
CA ALA A 13 15.30 -15.52 2.46
C ALA A 13 14.87 -14.04 2.40
N VAL A 14 13.57 -13.78 2.55
CA VAL A 14 13.01 -12.43 2.66
C VAL A 14 12.64 -12.14 4.12
N PRO A 15 12.84 -10.90 4.61
CA PRO A 15 12.49 -10.57 5.98
C PRO A 15 10.97 -10.60 6.19
N PRO A 16 10.50 -11.08 7.37
CA PRO A 16 9.09 -10.94 7.73
C PRO A 16 8.74 -9.46 7.98
N PHE A 17 7.46 -9.11 7.87
CA PHE A 17 7.01 -7.78 8.28
C PHE A 17 7.08 -7.64 9.81
N ALA A 18 7.79 -6.62 10.32
CA ALA A 18 7.90 -6.37 11.76
C ALA A 18 6.51 -6.04 12.37
N VAL A 19 5.63 -5.41 11.61
CA VAL A 19 4.25 -5.13 12.06
C VAL A 19 3.50 -6.38 12.49
N MET A 20 3.78 -7.56 11.91
CA MET A 20 3.09 -8.80 12.28
C MET A 20 3.45 -9.28 13.69
N SER A 21 4.71 -9.13 14.11
CA SER A 21 5.12 -9.45 15.48
C SER A 21 4.49 -8.52 16.50
N ILE A 22 4.34 -7.24 16.15
CA ILE A 22 3.65 -6.26 17.01
C ILE A 22 2.16 -6.62 17.15
N LEU A 23 1.48 -6.97 16.07
CA LEU A 23 0.08 -7.39 16.10
C LEU A 23 -0.14 -8.66 16.94
N ASN A 24 0.77 -9.63 16.85
CA ASN A 24 0.76 -10.81 17.71
C ASN A 24 0.90 -10.40 19.18
N ARG A 25 1.84 -9.51 19.51
CA ARG A 25 2.02 -9.03 20.88
C ARG A 25 0.80 -8.26 21.39
N VAL A 26 0.17 -7.43 20.55
CA VAL A 26 -1.10 -6.76 20.86
C VAL A 26 -2.19 -7.78 21.21
N ALA A 27 -2.31 -8.87 20.43
CA ALA A 27 -3.29 -9.92 20.68
C ALA A 27 -3.05 -10.63 22.02
N GLU A 28 -1.79 -10.95 22.35
CA GLU A 28 -1.40 -11.52 23.64
C GLU A 28 -1.76 -10.62 24.83
N LEU A 29 -1.43 -9.33 24.73
CA LEU A 29 -1.72 -8.35 25.80
C LEU A 29 -3.22 -8.18 26.00
N ARG A 30 -4.00 -8.12 24.92
CA ARG A 30 -5.48 -8.06 25.00
C ARG A 30 -6.06 -9.32 25.61
N ALA A 31 -5.54 -10.49 25.24
CA ALA A 31 -5.95 -11.77 25.85
C ALA A 31 -5.64 -11.84 27.37
N ALA A 32 -4.59 -11.15 27.80
CA ALA A 32 -4.25 -10.96 29.22
C ALA A 32 -5.06 -9.85 29.91
N GLY A 33 -6.09 -9.30 29.27
CA GLY A 33 -6.98 -8.27 29.83
C GLY A 33 -6.41 -6.84 29.83
N ARG A 34 -5.31 -6.60 29.10
CA ARG A 34 -4.76 -5.23 28.99
C ARG A 34 -5.52 -4.42 27.94
N ASP A 35 -5.78 -3.17 28.30
CA ASP A 35 -6.30 -2.18 27.33
C ASP A 35 -5.18 -1.68 26.42
N VAL A 36 -5.31 -1.99 25.10
CA VAL A 36 -4.31 -1.66 24.08
C VAL A 36 -4.94 -0.88 22.93
N VAL A 37 -4.45 0.34 22.73
CA VAL A 37 -4.74 1.17 21.56
C VAL A 37 -3.73 0.82 20.46
N SER A 38 -4.21 0.20 19.37
CA SER A 38 -3.34 -0.20 18.26
C SER A 38 -3.49 0.77 17.08
N LEU A 39 -2.40 1.46 16.75
CA LEU A 39 -2.27 2.32 15.58
C LEU A 39 -1.27 1.74 14.58
N CYS A 40 -1.21 0.39 14.48
CA CYS A 40 -0.35 -0.35 13.54
C CYS A 40 -1.09 -0.80 12.28
N ALA A 41 -2.43 -0.99 12.37
CA ALA A 41 -3.20 -1.65 11.31
C ALA A 41 -3.13 -0.90 9.98
N GLY A 42 -2.87 -1.63 8.91
CA GLY A 42 -2.91 -1.13 7.54
C GLY A 42 -4.26 -1.36 6.86
N GLU A 43 -5.37 -1.39 7.62
CA GLU A 43 -6.70 -1.70 7.09
C GLU A 43 -7.78 -0.75 7.64
N PRO A 44 -8.73 -0.33 6.77
CA PRO A 44 -9.88 0.44 7.18
C PRO A 44 -10.79 -0.36 8.12
N SER A 45 -11.40 0.31 9.10
CA SER A 45 -12.30 -0.32 10.08
C SER A 45 -13.75 -0.46 9.60
N ALA A 46 -14.18 0.27 8.57
CA ALA A 46 -15.57 0.33 8.13
C ALA A 46 -16.08 -0.93 7.42
N GLY A 47 -15.20 -1.74 6.84
CA GLY A 47 -15.56 -2.92 6.05
C GLY A 47 -16.17 -2.58 4.69
N ALA A 48 -16.62 -3.62 3.96
CA ALA A 48 -17.20 -3.49 2.62
C ALA A 48 -18.51 -2.68 2.63
N PRO A 49 -18.82 -1.92 1.56
CA PRO A 49 -20.08 -1.21 1.39
C PRO A 49 -21.31 -2.13 1.51
N SER A 50 -22.44 -1.56 1.92
CA SER A 50 -23.67 -2.31 2.16
C SER A 50 -24.17 -3.07 0.93
N ASP A 51 -24.12 -2.45 -0.27
CA ASP A 51 -24.56 -3.09 -1.52
C ASP A 51 -23.66 -4.30 -1.86
N VAL A 52 -22.35 -4.22 -1.59
CA VAL A 52 -21.41 -5.32 -1.80
C VAL A 52 -21.73 -6.49 -0.86
N ARG A 53 -21.99 -6.19 0.43
CA ARG A 53 -22.36 -7.23 1.41
C ARG A 53 -23.69 -7.89 1.08
N ALA A 54 -24.68 -7.11 0.66
CA ALA A 54 -25.99 -7.63 0.23
C ALA A 54 -25.80 -8.56 -0.97
N ARG A 55 -25.03 -8.14 -1.98
CA ARG A 55 -24.75 -8.98 -3.16
C ARG A 55 -24.03 -10.27 -2.81
N MET A 56 -23.06 -10.22 -1.89
CA MET A 56 -22.38 -11.44 -1.41
C MET A 56 -23.36 -12.41 -0.76
N THR A 57 -24.29 -11.93 0.08
CA THR A 57 -25.29 -12.77 0.73
C THR A 57 -26.19 -13.47 -0.30
N GLU A 58 -26.63 -12.76 -1.36
CA GLU A 58 -27.41 -13.36 -2.45
C GLU A 58 -26.62 -14.47 -3.17
N LEU A 59 -25.34 -14.20 -3.50
CA LEU A 59 -24.48 -15.16 -4.19
C LEU A 59 -24.29 -16.46 -3.38
N MET A 60 -24.09 -16.35 -2.08
CA MET A 60 -23.92 -17.50 -1.20
C MET A 60 -25.21 -18.31 -1.01
N GLY A 61 -26.37 -17.72 -1.34
CA GLY A 61 -27.68 -18.35 -1.23
C GLY A 61 -28.07 -19.34 -2.34
N GLY A 62 -27.21 -19.57 -3.35
CA GLY A 62 -27.53 -20.58 -4.36
C GLY A 62 -27.00 -20.38 -5.78
N VAL A 63 -26.05 -19.45 -5.98
CA VAL A 63 -25.38 -19.28 -7.29
C VAL A 63 -24.17 -20.24 -7.38
N PRO A 64 -24.06 -21.10 -8.41
CA PRO A 64 -22.85 -21.86 -8.66
C PRO A 64 -21.67 -20.92 -8.94
N LEU A 65 -20.58 -21.03 -8.15
CA LEU A 65 -19.38 -20.19 -8.24
C LEU A 65 -18.24 -21.04 -8.82
N GLY A 66 -18.27 -21.26 -10.14
CA GLY A 66 -17.19 -21.93 -10.86
C GLY A 66 -16.03 -20.96 -11.19
N TYR A 67 -14.98 -21.46 -11.85
CA TYR A 67 -13.89 -20.61 -12.36
C TYR A 67 -14.40 -19.55 -13.34
N THR A 68 -13.72 -18.42 -13.39
CA THR A 68 -13.98 -17.34 -14.33
C THR A 68 -12.83 -17.21 -15.33
N GLU A 69 -12.92 -16.23 -16.22
CA GLU A 69 -11.82 -15.83 -17.10
C GLU A 69 -10.61 -15.40 -16.23
N THR A 70 -9.42 -15.59 -16.74
CA THR A 70 -8.14 -15.28 -16.05
C THR A 70 -8.08 -13.82 -15.60
N PHE A 71 -8.47 -12.89 -16.49
CA PHE A 71 -8.52 -11.44 -16.18
C PHE A 71 -9.76 -11.03 -15.36
N GLY A 72 -10.59 -11.99 -14.98
CA GLY A 72 -11.80 -11.75 -14.20
C GLY A 72 -13.04 -11.48 -15.06
N ILE A 73 -14.21 -11.50 -14.41
CA ILE A 73 -15.49 -11.40 -15.09
C ILE A 73 -15.64 -10.06 -15.83
N ARG A 74 -16.17 -10.12 -17.05
CA ARG A 74 -16.39 -8.91 -17.88
C ARG A 74 -17.23 -7.83 -17.21
N PRO A 75 -18.32 -8.13 -16.46
CA PRO A 75 -19.07 -7.11 -15.73
C PRO A 75 -18.23 -6.32 -14.73
N LEU A 76 -17.29 -6.96 -14.03
CA LEU A 76 -16.41 -6.26 -13.08
C LEU A 76 -15.38 -5.39 -13.82
N ARG A 77 -14.78 -5.91 -14.90
CA ARG A 77 -13.84 -5.15 -15.73
C ARG A 77 -14.50 -3.92 -16.37
N ALA A 78 -15.74 -4.05 -16.84
CA ALA A 78 -16.54 -2.94 -17.36
C ALA A 78 -16.87 -1.90 -16.25
N ALA A 79 -17.21 -2.35 -15.04
CA ALA A 79 -17.45 -1.46 -13.90
C ALA A 79 -16.18 -0.72 -13.48
N LEU A 80 -15.02 -1.37 -13.51
CA LEU A 80 -13.71 -0.73 -13.28
C LEU A 80 -13.39 0.30 -14.37
N ALA A 81 -13.64 0.01 -15.64
CA ALA A 81 -13.49 1.01 -16.72
C ALA A 81 -14.38 2.24 -16.47
N GLY A 82 -15.63 2.03 -16.04
CA GLY A 82 -16.54 3.10 -15.61
C GLY A 82 -16.01 3.90 -14.40
N HIS A 83 -15.33 3.24 -13.47
CA HIS A 83 -14.66 3.91 -12.36
C HIS A 83 -13.53 4.86 -12.83
N TYR A 84 -12.70 4.43 -13.79
CA TYR A 84 -11.67 5.29 -14.36
C TYR A 84 -12.27 6.48 -15.13
N ALA A 85 -13.36 6.27 -15.86
CA ALA A 85 -14.09 7.36 -16.49
C ALA A 85 -14.67 8.35 -15.46
N ARG A 86 -15.23 7.85 -14.35
CA ARG A 86 -15.83 8.66 -13.28
C ARG A 86 -14.81 9.50 -12.53
N TRP A 87 -13.65 8.93 -12.18
CA TRP A 87 -12.68 9.60 -11.31
C TRP A 87 -11.65 10.42 -12.06
N TYR A 88 -11.27 9.97 -13.26
CA TYR A 88 -10.13 10.55 -13.98
C TYR A 88 -10.52 11.06 -15.38
N GLY A 89 -11.76 10.83 -15.82
CA GLY A 89 -12.16 11.12 -17.20
C GLY A 89 -11.46 10.25 -18.25
N LEU A 90 -10.91 9.10 -17.83
CA LEU A 90 -10.16 8.22 -18.69
C LEU A 90 -11.04 7.15 -19.34
N ASP A 91 -10.93 7.03 -20.66
CA ASP A 91 -11.45 5.88 -21.39
C ASP A 91 -10.43 4.73 -21.28
N VAL A 92 -10.81 3.69 -20.53
CA VAL A 92 -10.00 2.49 -20.30
C VAL A 92 -10.71 1.30 -20.94
N ASP A 93 -9.99 0.61 -21.84
CA ASP A 93 -10.46 -0.65 -22.41
C ASP A 93 -10.62 -1.71 -21.31
N PRO A 94 -11.80 -2.29 -21.08
CA PRO A 94 -11.98 -3.38 -20.11
C PRO A 94 -11.02 -4.57 -20.33
N ASP A 95 -10.51 -4.76 -21.55
CA ASP A 95 -9.56 -5.82 -21.86
C ASP A 95 -8.11 -5.47 -21.46
N ALA A 96 -7.87 -4.23 -21.04
CA ALA A 96 -6.63 -3.83 -20.37
C ALA A 96 -6.64 -4.06 -18.85
N ILE A 97 -7.78 -4.46 -18.27
CA ILE A 97 -7.97 -4.60 -16.83
C ILE A 97 -7.86 -6.07 -16.44
N ALA A 98 -6.86 -6.41 -15.65
CA ALA A 98 -6.72 -7.72 -15.04
C ALA A 98 -7.12 -7.66 -13.55
N VAL A 99 -8.14 -8.41 -13.18
CA VAL A 99 -8.58 -8.59 -11.78
C VAL A 99 -7.66 -9.61 -11.12
N THR A 100 -7.19 -9.30 -9.91
CA THR A 100 -6.15 -10.09 -9.23
C THR A 100 -6.53 -10.43 -7.79
N THR A 101 -5.78 -11.35 -7.17
CA THR A 101 -5.92 -11.73 -5.76
C THR A 101 -5.33 -10.62 -4.86
N GLY A 102 -6.04 -9.49 -4.79
CA GLY A 102 -5.58 -8.25 -4.17
C GLY A 102 -4.42 -7.61 -4.95
N SER A 103 -4.00 -6.42 -4.52
CA SER A 103 -2.81 -5.76 -5.08
C SER A 103 -1.53 -6.59 -4.92
N SER A 104 -1.42 -7.41 -3.87
CA SER A 104 -0.25 -8.30 -3.69
C SER A 104 -0.08 -9.27 -4.84
N GLY A 105 -1.18 -9.87 -5.33
CA GLY A 105 -1.17 -10.70 -6.52
C GLY A 105 -0.83 -9.89 -7.77
N ALA A 106 -1.36 -8.66 -7.89
CA ALA A 106 -1.03 -7.76 -8.99
C ALA A 106 0.46 -7.42 -9.04
N PHE A 107 1.09 -7.06 -7.91
CA PHE A 107 2.54 -6.78 -7.86
C PHE A 107 3.37 -8.00 -8.24
N THR A 108 3.02 -9.18 -7.76
CA THR A 108 3.76 -10.41 -8.11
C THR A 108 3.71 -10.67 -9.61
N LEU A 109 2.52 -10.57 -10.21
CA LEU A 109 2.34 -10.79 -11.65
C LEU A 109 3.00 -9.67 -12.47
N ALA A 110 2.86 -8.41 -12.05
CA ALA A 110 3.45 -7.27 -12.74
C ALA A 110 4.98 -7.34 -12.76
N PHE A 111 5.60 -7.66 -11.62
CA PHE A 111 7.06 -7.77 -11.55
C PHE A 111 7.59 -8.97 -12.34
N LEU A 112 6.88 -10.11 -12.31
CA LEU A 112 7.23 -11.27 -13.15
C LEU A 112 7.08 -11.02 -14.65
N ALA A 113 6.10 -10.19 -15.05
CA ALA A 113 5.86 -9.88 -16.45
C ALA A 113 6.81 -8.79 -17.00
N ALA A 114 7.29 -7.90 -16.12
CA ALA A 114 8.04 -6.70 -16.53
C ALA A 114 9.54 -6.79 -16.29
N PHE A 115 10.03 -7.66 -15.39
CA PHE A 115 11.42 -7.67 -14.95
C PHE A 115 12.02 -9.07 -14.94
N ASP A 116 13.25 -9.20 -15.44
CA ASP A 116 14.07 -10.39 -15.34
C ASP A 116 14.92 -10.40 -14.05
N ALA A 117 15.42 -11.58 -13.70
CA ALA A 117 16.39 -11.69 -12.61
C ALA A 117 17.68 -10.92 -12.95
N GLY A 118 18.12 -10.06 -12.04
CA GLY A 118 19.25 -9.15 -12.23
C GLY A 118 18.84 -7.74 -12.68
N ASP A 119 17.60 -7.53 -13.11
CA ASP A 119 17.10 -6.20 -13.44
C ASP A 119 17.10 -5.27 -12.23
N ARG A 120 17.52 -4.03 -12.46
CA ARG A 120 17.59 -3.00 -11.43
C ARG A 120 16.29 -2.20 -11.36
N VAL A 121 15.58 -2.33 -10.23
CA VAL A 121 14.28 -1.70 -10.03
C VAL A 121 14.36 -0.68 -8.88
N ALA A 122 14.03 0.56 -9.18
CA ALA A 122 14.08 1.67 -8.25
C ALA A 122 12.82 1.74 -7.36
N LEU A 123 13.01 1.97 -6.07
CA LEU A 123 11.97 2.16 -5.05
C LEU A 123 12.28 3.38 -4.20
N ALA A 124 11.26 4.15 -3.80
CA ALA A 124 11.42 5.18 -2.77
C ALA A 124 11.76 4.56 -1.40
N ARG A 125 12.61 5.21 -0.65
CA ARG A 125 12.91 4.93 0.75
C ARG A 125 12.71 6.23 1.57
N PRO A 126 11.80 6.26 2.54
CA PRO A 126 10.96 5.16 3.05
C PRO A 126 9.89 4.69 2.04
N GLY A 127 9.56 3.38 2.07
CA GLY A 127 8.60 2.78 1.15
C GLY A 127 7.97 1.49 1.70
N TYR A 128 6.93 1.00 1.04
CA TYR A 128 6.24 -0.21 1.47
C TYR A 128 7.13 -1.46 1.26
N PRO A 129 7.42 -2.22 2.32
CA PRO A 129 8.45 -3.26 2.29
C PRO A 129 8.15 -4.43 1.33
N ALA A 130 6.87 -4.66 0.96
CA ALA A 130 6.53 -5.75 0.07
C ALA A 130 7.14 -5.61 -1.32
N TYR A 131 7.30 -4.38 -1.85
CA TYR A 131 7.93 -4.20 -3.17
C TYR A 131 9.36 -4.75 -3.16
N ARG A 132 10.17 -4.28 -2.19
CA ARG A 132 11.55 -4.75 -2.01
C ARG A 132 11.60 -6.27 -1.85
N ASN A 133 10.76 -6.82 -0.98
CA ASN A 133 10.79 -8.24 -0.66
C ASN A 133 10.37 -9.11 -1.84
N ILE A 134 9.34 -8.72 -2.61
CA ILE A 134 8.91 -9.45 -3.81
C ILE A 134 10.00 -9.38 -4.89
N LEU A 135 10.51 -8.19 -5.22
CA LEU A 135 11.57 -8.01 -6.21
C LEU A 135 12.83 -8.81 -5.85
N THR A 136 13.27 -8.78 -4.58
CA THR A 136 14.39 -9.58 -4.10
C THR A 136 14.13 -11.08 -4.26
N ALA A 137 12.91 -11.56 -3.91
CA ALA A 137 12.54 -12.97 -4.08
C ALA A 137 12.51 -13.39 -5.56
N LEU A 138 12.22 -12.47 -6.47
CA LEU A 138 12.25 -12.71 -7.92
C LEU A 138 13.67 -12.61 -8.50
N GLY A 139 14.65 -12.16 -7.72
CA GLY A 139 16.04 -12.05 -8.14
C GLY A 139 16.42 -10.70 -8.75
N CYS A 140 15.55 -9.70 -8.70
CA CYS A 140 15.86 -8.35 -9.12
C CYS A 140 16.84 -7.67 -8.15
N GLU A 141 17.62 -6.71 -8.65
CA GLU A 141 18.42 -5.80 -7.84
C GLU A 141 17.55 -4.60 -7.44
N VAL A 142 17.29 -4.46 -6.14
CA VAL A 142 16.53 -3.34 -5.62
C VAL A 142 17.41 -2.12 -5.44
N VAL A 143 17.04 -0.99 -6.07
CA VAL A 143 17.71 0.29 -5.95
C VAL A 143 16.86 1.21 -5.07
N GLU A 144 17.22 1.34 -3.80
CA GLU A 144 16.52 2.25 -2.87
C GLU A 144 16.93 3.70 -3.13
N LEU A 145 15.99 4.52 -3.58
CA LEU A 145 16.15 5.96 -3.75
C LEU A 145 15.97 6.66 -2.41
N ASP A 146 16.96 7.43 -1.99
CA ASP A 146 16.89 8.20 -0.75
C ASP A 146 15.98 9.42 -0.90
N CYS A 147 14.74 9.31 -0.44
CA CYS A 147 13.73 10.34 -0.53
C CYS A 147 13.44 10.91 0.88
N GLY A 148 14.20 11.92 1.27
CA GLY A 148 14.04 12.58 2.57
C GLY A 148 12.99 13.70 2.58
N PRO A 149 12.98 14.52 3.65
CA PRO A 149 12.09 15.68 3.75
C PRO A 149 12.24 16.67 2.61
N GLU A 150 13.45 16.86 2.07
CA GLU A 150 13.74 17.79 0.95
C GLU A 150 13.02 17.35 -0.34
N GLN A 151 12.88 16.04 -0.58
CA GLN A 151 12.13 15.44 -1.68
C GLN A 151 10.67 15.18 -1.32
N ARG A 152 10.17 15.71 -0.21
CA ARG A 152 8.84 15.40 0.31
C ARG A 152 8.58 13.88 0.45
N PHE A 153 9.61 13.09 0.72
CA PHE A 153 9.57 11.62 0.83
C PHE A 153 9.07 10.91 -0.44
N SER A 154 9.26 11.51 -1.60
CA SER A 154 8.86 10.97 -2.91
C SER A 154 10.00 11.14 -3.92
N PRO A 155 10.20 10.22 -4.88
CA PRO A 155 11.23 10.38 -5.89
C PRO A 155 10.91 11.54 -6.83
N ASP A 156 11.96 12.20 -7.32
CA ASP A 156 11.93 13.14 -8.42
C ASP A 156 12.88 12.67 -9.54
N VAL A 157 12.86 13.37 -10.66
CA VAL A 157 13.72 13.05 -11.82
C VAL A 157 15.20 13.11 -11.46
N THR A 158 15.61 13.99 -10.56
CA THR A 158 17.01 14.18 -10.17
C THR A 158 17.57 12.94 -9.49
N VAL A 159 16.81 12.35 -8.55
CA VAL A 159 17.26 11.12 -7.86
C VAL A 159 17.23 9.90 -8.78
N LEU A 160 16.29 9.86 -9.78
CA LEU A 160 16.28 8.82 -10.80
C LEU A 160 17.49 8.92 -11.73
N GLU A 161 17.80 10.10 -12.23
CA GLU A 161 18.98 10.34 -13.07
C GLU A 161 20.27 9.91 -12.37
N ALA A 162 20.44 10.31 -11.10
CA ALA A 162 21.60 9.93 -10.32
C ALA A 162 21.71 8.41 -10.11
N ALA A 163 20.60 7.71 -9.96
CA ALA A 163 20.59 6.25 -9.81
C ALA A 163 20.84 5.55 -11.15
N HIS A 164 20.24 6.03 -12.24
CA HIS A 164 20.37 5.49 -13.59
C HIS A 164 21.80 5.68 -14.15
N ALA A 165 22.43 6.85 -13.87
CA ALA A 165 23.81 7.14 -14.27
C ALA A 165 24.85 6.21 -13.65
N ARG A 166 24.58 5.61 -12.49
CA ARG A 166 25.47 4.59 -11.88
C ARG A 166 25.41 3.26 -12.62
N ALA A 167 24.23 2.82 -12.95
CA ALA A 167 23.92 1.72 -13.87
C ALA A 167 22.45 1.81 -14.29
N PRO A 168 22.11 1.39 -15.52
CA PRO A 168 20.74 1.50 -16.05
C PRO A 168 19.69 0.89 -15.12
N LEU A 169 18.57 1.58 -14.96
CA LEU A 169 17.38 1.07 -14.29
C LEU A 169 16.48 0.40 -15.32
N ALA A 170 15.85 -0.72 -14.96
CA ALA A 170 14.81 -1.40 -15.74
C ALA A 170 13.41 -0.95 -15.33
N GLY A 171 13.21 -0.56 -14.06
CA GLY A 171 11.91 -0.18 -13.54
C GLY A 171 11.95 0.86 -12.43
N LEU A 172 10.81 1.54 -12.27
CA LEU A 172 10.47 2.41 -11.14
C LEU A 172 9.14 1.95 -10.54
N VAL A 173 9.11 1.69 -9.23
CA VAL A 173 7.85 1.50 -8.49
C VAL A 173 7.56 2.79 -7.73
N LEU A 174 6.45 3.44 -8.09
CA LEU A 174 5.96 4.68 -7.51
C LEU A 174 4.65 4.42 -6.76
N ALA A 175 4.55 4.85 -5.51
CA ALA A 175 3.31 4.78 -4.73
C ALA A 175 2.79 6.19 -4.44
N SER A 176 1.51 6.45 -4.76
CA SER A 176 0.86 7.73 -4.51
C SER A 176 -0.64 7.54 -4.30
N PRO A 177 -1.18 7.86 -3.10
CA PRO A 177 -0.50 8.18 -1.84
C PRO A 177 0.38 7.04 -1.33
N ALA A 178 1.54 7.35 -0.73
CA ALA A 178 2.53 6.37 -0.33
C ALA A 178 2.29 5.81 1.09
N ASN A 179 2.57 4.54 1.30
CA ASN A 179 2.78 3.93 2.61
C ASN A 179 4.29 3.82 2.83
N PRO A 180 4.88 4.44 3.87
CA PRO A 180 4.27 4.90 5.12
C PRO A 180 3.95 6.40 5.18
N THR A 181 4.37 7.22 4.22
CA THR A 181 4.49 8.66 4.35
C THR A 181 3.19 9.44 4.13
N GLY A 182 2.22 8.82 3.46
CA GLY A 182 1.02 9.52 3.00
C GLY A 182 1.29 10.56 1.91
N THR A 183 2.52 10.69 1.45
CA THR A 183 2.89 11.67 0.41
C THR A 183 2.17 11.37 -0.89
N MET A 184 1.68 12.40 -1.55
CA MET A 184 1.12 12.34 -2.90
C MET A 184 2.04 13.00 -3.90
N VAL A 185 2.11 12.40 -5.08
CA VAL A 185 2.73 12.96 -6.28
C VAL A 185 1.65 13.72 -7.02
N ASP A 186 1.90 14.99 -7.34
CA ASP A 186 0.97 15.77 -8.15
C ASP A 186 1.07 15.42 -9.65
N ALA A 187 0.14 15.94 -10.45
CA ALA A 187 0.05 15.61 -11.87
C ALA A 187 1.30 16.03 -12.66
N GLN A 188 1.95 17.14 -12.28
CA GLN A 188 3.16 17.63 -12.95
C GLN A 188 4.36 16.74 -12.64
N GLN A 189 4.54 16.38 -11.37
CA GLN A 189 5.60 15.46 -10.93
C GLN A 189 5.41 14.08 -11.56
N LEU A 190 4.17 13.56 -11.57
CA LEU A 190 3.84 12.28 -12.20
C LEU A 190 4.17 12.29 -13.70
N ALA A 191 3.78 13.34 -14.41
CA ALA A 191 4.09 13.48 -15.84
C ALA A 191 5.60 13.56 -16.10
N ALA A 192 6.35 14.26 -15.24
CA ALA A 192 7.82 14.33 -15.36
C ALA A 192 8.48 12.98 -15.14
N LEU A 193 8.05 12.22 -14.10
CA LEU A 193 8.57 10.88 -13.81
C LEU A 193 8.24 9.89 -14.93
N ALA A 194 6.98 9.89 -15.41
CA ALA A 194 6.54 9.03 -16.51
C ALA A 194 7.28 9.35 -17.82
N GLY A 195 7.43 10.63 -18.16
CA GLY A 195 8.19 11.07 -19.32
C GLY A 195 9.65 10.63 -19.26
N TRP A 196 10.30 10.82 -18.11
CA TRP A 196 11.66 10.35 -17.90
C TRP A 196 11.77 8.82 -18.05
N CYS A 197 10.84 8.07 -17.48
CA CYS A 197 10.80 6.60 -17.62
C CYS A 197 10.69 6.19 -19.09
N ALA A 198 9.77 6.81 -19.85
CA ALA A 198 9.59 6.51 -21.28
C ALA A 198 10.84 6.82 -22.11
N GLU A 199 11.51 7.96 -21.87
CA GLU A 199 12.73 8.37 -22.55
C GLU A 199 13.91 7.42 -22.31
N HIS A 200 13.96 6.76 -21.13
CA HIS A 200 15.07 5.89 -20.73
C HIS A 200 14.74 4.40 -20.83
N GLY A 201 13.56 4.03 -21.34
CA GLY A 201 13.12 2.62 -21.42
C GLY A 201 12.92 1.97 -20.06
N VAL A 202 12.57 2.76 -19.03
CA VAL A 202 12.31 2.31 -17.65
C VAL A 202 10.82 2.04 -17.49
N ARG A 203 10.44 0.85 -17.03
CA ARG A 203 9.02 0.51 -16.83
C ARG A 203 8.49 1.17 -15.55
N LEU A 204 7.45 2.01 -15.67
CA LEU A 204 6.74 2.58 -14.53
C LEU A 204 5.72 1.57 -14.00
N VAL A 205 5.76 1.29 -12.69
CA VAL A 205 4.74 0.55 -11.93
C VAL A 205 4.17 1.50 -10.88
N SER A 206 2.92 1.93 -11.07
CA SER A 206 2.23 2.87 -10.18
C SER A 206 1.32 2.13 -9.21
N ASP A 207 1.58 2.28 -7.91
CA ASP A 207 0.69 1.84 -6.84
C ASP A 207 -0.29 2.95 -6.47
N GLU A 208 -1.54 2.78 -6.88
CA GLU A 208 -2.63 3.73 -6.67
C GLU A 208 -3.67 3.20 -5.67
N ILE A 209 -3.26 2.29 -4.79
CA ILE A 209 -4.16 1.59 -3.86
C ILE A 209 -4.89 2.52 -2.89
N TYR A 210 -4.32 3.69 -2.60
CA TYR A 210 -4.90 4.69 -1.68
C TYR A 210 -5.65 5.81 -2.38
N HIS A 211 -5.83 5.77 -3.71
CA HIS A 211 -6.65 6.75 -4.42
C HIS A 211 -8.07 6.82 -3.80
N GLY A 212 -8.60 8.04 -3.72
CA GLY A 212 -9.86 8.34 -3.02
C GLY A 212 -9.74 8.49 -1.50
N ILE A 213 -8.58 8.19 -0.90
CA ILE A 213 -8.27 8.47 0.50
C ILE A 213 -7.23 9.58 0.53
N THR A 214 -7.67 10.81 0.33
CA THR A 214 -6.81 11.99 0.23
C THR A 214 -7.34 13.12 1.10
N ALA A 215 -6.44 13.93 1.65
CA ALA A 215 -6.84 15.07 2.49
C ALA A 215 -7.55 16.19 1.68
N SER A 216 -7.29 16.26 0.37
CA SER A 216 -7.96 17.21 -0.54
C SER A 216 -9.37 16.79 -0.93
N GLY A 217 -9.73 15.52 -0.75
CA GLY A 217 -10.98 14.93 -1.25
C GLY A 217 -10.96 14.58 -2.74
N GLU A 218 -9.84 14.82 -3.45
CA GLU A 218 -9.64 14.42 -4.84
C GLU A 218 -9.22 12.95 -4.94
N ALA A 219 -9.40 12.33 -6.10
CA ALA A 219 -9.06 10.92 -6.28
C ALA A 219 -7.54 10.67 -6.19
N GLY A 220 -6.72 11.57 -6.71
CA GLY A 220 -5.29 11.42 -6.96
C GLY A 220 -4.98 11.44 -8.46
N SER A 221 -3.69 11.49 -8.82
CA SER A 221 -3.24 11.52 -10.22
C SER A 221 -2.93 10.10 -10.71
N CYS A 222 -3.68 9.63 -11.73
CA CYS A 222 -3.51 8.29 -12.27
C CYS A 222 -2.39 8.26 -13.33
N ALA A 223 -1.46 7.32 -13.20
CA ALA A 223 -0.34 7.18 -14.14
C ALA A 223 -0.80 6.84 -15.55
N TRP A 224 -1.93 6.15 -15.72
CA TRP A 224 -2.48 5.85 -17.04
C TRP A 224 -2.97 7.07 -17.83
N ALA A 225 -3.12 8.23 -17.16
CA ALA A 225 -3.45 9.48 -17.82
C ALA A 225 -2.25 10.05 -18.62
N VAL A 226 -1.04 9.74 -18.19
CA VAL A 226 0.22 10.30 -18.73
C VAL A 226 1.09 9.25 -19.43
N ASP A 227 0.93 7.96 -19.09
CA ASP A 227 1.70 6.86 -19.67
C ASP A 227 0.83 5.59 -19.79
N ARG A 228 0.53 5.18 -21.03
CA ARG A 228 -0.24 3.94 -21.33
C ARG A 228 0.59 2.67 -21.29
N ASP A 229 1.90 2.81 -21.17
CA ASP A 229 2.84 1.70 -20.98
C ASP A 229 3.14 1.44 -19.50
N ALA A 230 2.63 2.27 -18.58
CA ALA A 230 2.71 2.03 -17.15
C ALA A 230 1.82 0.85 -16.71
N LEU A 231 2.31 0.06 -15.74
CA LEU A 231 1.48 -0.86 -14.96
C LEU A 231 0.84 -0.08 -13.82
N VAL A 232 -0.50 0.01 -13.78
CA VAL A 232 -1.22 0.70 -12.70
C VAL A 232 -1.91 -0.32 -11.81
N ILE A 233 -1.58 -0.34 -10.53
CA ILE A 233 -2.09 -1.31 -9.57
C ILE A 233 -2.98 -0.62 -8.54
N SER A 234 -4.17 -1.18 -8.32
CA SER A 234 -5.07 -0.74 -7.27
C SER A 234 -5.83 -1.91 -6.64
N SER A 235 -6.73 -1.62 -5.69
CA SER A 235 -7.39 -2.67 -4.92
C SER A 235 -8.69 -2.19 -4.29
N PHE A 236 -9.60 -3.12 -4.05
CA PHE A 236 -10.78 -2.90 -3.21
C PHE A 236 -10.47 -2.81 -1.71
N SER A 237 -9.22 -3.11 -1.32
CA SER A 237 -8.83 -3.23 0.09
C SER A 237 -8.94 -1.93 0.88
N LYS A 238 -8.69 -0.75 0.26
CA LYS A 238 -8.52 0.49 1.01
C LYS A 238 -9.74 1.40 0.91
N PHE A 239 -9.99 2.01 -0.24
CA PHE A 239 -11.13 2.91 -0.39
C PHE A 239 -12.47 2.21 -0.06
N TRP A 240 -12.69 0.99 -0.55
CA TRP A 240 -13.91 0.22 -0.27
C TRP A 240 -13.87 -0.65 1.00
N GLY A 241 -12.79 -0.61 1.79
CA GLY A 241 -12.71 -1.36 3.06
C GLY A 241 -12.77 -2.90 2.91
N MET A 242 -12.43 -3.43 1.73
CA MET A 242 -12.58 -4.86 1.40
C MET A 242 -11.25 -5.63 1.58
N THR A 243 -10.52 -5.44 2.68
CA THR A 243 -9.19 -6.04 2.88
C THR A 243 -9.20 -7.56 2.82
N GLY A 244 -10.10 -8.22 3.55
CA GLY A 244 -10.23 -9.67 3.63
C GLY A 244 -10.79 -10.33 2.37
N TRP A 245 -11.34 -9.56 1.42
CA TRP A 245 -11.91 -10.07 0.17
C TRP A 245 -10.86 -10.50 -0.84
N ARG A 246 -9.63 -10.05 -0.65
CA ARG A 246 -8.48 -10.35 -1.51
C ARG A 246 -8.74 -10.05 -2.98
N LEU A 247 -9.26 -8.87 -3.29
CA LEU A 247 -9.58 -8.43 -4.64
C LEU A 247 -8.85 -7.12 -4.97
N GLY A 248 -8.20 -7.09 -6.13
CA GLY A 248 -7.52 -5.93 -6.69
C GLY A 248 -7.52 -6.00 -8.20
N TRP A 249 -6.84 -5.10 -8.85
CA TRP A 249 -6.69 -5.08 -10.31
C TRP A 249 -5.39 -4.42 -10.72
N CYS A 250 -5.02 -4.69 -11.97
CA CYS A 250 -3.93 -4.04 -12.68
C CYS A 250 -4.44 -3.54 -14.03
N LEU A 251 -4.11 -2.30 -14.40
CA LEU A 251 -4.14 -1.88 -15.79
C LEU A 251 -2.86 -2.39 -16.45
N VAL A 252 -3.01 -3.25 -17.44
CA VAL A 252 -1.90 -3.96 -18.08
C VAL A 252 -1.69 -3.37 -19.48
N PRO A 253 -0.49 -2.81 -19.77
CA PRO A 253 -0.16 -2.30 -21.09
C PRO A 253 -0.19 -3.41 -22.15
N ALA A 254 -0.43 -3.03 -23.40
CA ALA A 254 -0.72 -3.96 -24.48
C ALA A 254 0.40 -5.00 -24.71
N ASP A 255 1.65 -4.59 -24.58
CA ASP A 255 2.84 -5.44 -24.74
C ASP A 255 2.96 -6.54 -23.67
N LEU A 256 2.48 -6.29 -22.46
CA LEU A 256 2.55 -7.23 -21.34
C LEU A 256 1.30 -8.12 -21.19
N ARG A 257 0.17 -7.81 -21.86
CA ARG A 257 -1.10 -8.56 -21.68
C ARG A 257 -0.95 -10.07 -21.91
N PRO A 258 -0.28 -10.55 -22.98
CA PRO A 258 -0.14 -12.00 -23.20
C PRO A 258 0.67 -12.70 -22.08
N ALA A 259 1.76 -12.07 -21.62
CA ALA A 259 2.58 -12.61 -20.55
C ALA A 259 1.83 -12.58 -19.21
N PHE A 260 1.12 -11.48 -18.93
CA PHE A 260 0.34 -11.32 -17.70
C PHE A 260 -0.81 -12.34 -17.63
N ASP A 261 -1.52 -12.60 -18.74
CA ASP A 261 -2.59 -13.60 -18.82
C ASP A 261 -2.04 -15.02 -18.57
N ALA A 262 -0.94 -15.37 -19.22
CA ALA A 262 -0.28 -16.66 -19.02
C ALA A 262 0.15 -16.85 -17.56
N LEU A 263 0.77 -15.84 -16.95
CA LEU A 263 1.20 -15.90 -15.54
C LEU A 263 0.00 -15.99 -14.60
N ALA A 264 -1.02 -15.15 -14.77
CA ALA A 264 -2.22 -15.15 -13.93
C ALA A 264 -2.93 -16.51 -13.96
N GLY A 265 -3.11 -17.09 -15.18
CA GLY A 265 -3.71 -18.39 -15.34
C GLY A 265 -2.93 -19.52 -14.68
N ASN A 266 -1.61 -19.49 -14.73
CA ASN A 266 -0.78 -20.53 -14.11
C ASN A 266 -0.62 -20.37 -12.60
N PHE A 267 -0.63 -19.14 -12.07
CA PHE A 267 -0.43 -18.90 -10.64
C PHE A 267 -1.72 -18.98 -9.81
N ALA A 268 -2.88 -18.61 -10.38
CA ALA A 268 -4.12 -18.51 -9.63
C ALA A 268 -5.37 -18.98 -10.36
N LEU A 269 -5.30 -19.37 -11.64
CA LEU A 269 -6.43 -19.58 -12.54
C LEU A 269 -7.30 -18.34 -12.73
N CYS A 270 -7.89 -17.85 -11.64
CA CYS A 270 -8.66 -16.61 -11.59
C CYS A 270 -8.63 -16.01 -10.17
N ALA A 271 -8.99 -14.73 -10.04
CA ALA A 271 -9.20 -14.10 -8.75
C ALA A 271 -10.41 -14.68 -8.00
N PRO A 272 -10.58 -14.43 -6.69
CA PRO A 272 -11.67 -15.00 -5.88
C PRO A 272 -13.05 -14.70 -6.47
N VAL A 273 -13.73 -15.72 -6.98
CA VAL A 273 -14.97 -15.62 -7.77
C VAL A 273 -16.12 -14.95 -7.00
N PRO A 274 -16.43 -15.32 -5.74
CA PRO A 274 -17.48 -14.63 -5.00
C PRO A 274 -17.22 -13.14 -4.85
N ALA A 275 -15.97 -12.77 -4.57
CA ALA A 275 -15.56 -11.37 -4.42
C ALA A 275 -15.70 -10.59 -5.74
N GLN A 276 -15.37 -11.19 -6.89
CA GLN A 276 -15.55 -10.55 -8.20
C GLN A 276 -17.01 -10.18 -8.46
N HIS A 277 -17.92 -11.14 -8.28
CA HIS A 277 -19.35 -10.91 -8.51
C HIS A 277 -19.95 -9.90 -7.54
N ALA A 278 -19.55 -9.91 -6.28
CA ALA A 278 -20.03 -8.95 -5.29
C ALA A 278 -19.46 -7.56 -5.51
N ALA A 279 -18.21 -7.44 -5.93
CA ALA A 279 -17.52 -6.17 -6.12
C ALA A 279 -18.08 -5.31 -7.28
N VAL A 280 -18.87 -5.87 -8.19
CA VAL A 280 -19.62 -5.06 -9.18
C VAL A 280 -20.50 -4.04 -8.46
N ALA A 281 -21.07 -4.38 -7.30
CA ALA A 281 -21.88 -3.48 -6.49
C ALA A 281 -21.07 -2.40 -5.73
N ALA A 282 -19.72 -2.45 -5.75
CA ALA A 282 -18.88 -1.41 -5.18
C ALA A 282 -18.96 -0.08 -5.96
N PHE A 283 -19.44 -0.12 -7.21
CA PHE A 283 -19.49 1.04 -8.10
C PHE A 283 -20.87 1.72 -8.14
N THR A 284 -21.80 1.39 -7.21
CA THR A 284 -23.04 2.13 -7.01
C THR A 284 -22.75 3.47 -6.31
N ASP A 285 -23.61 4.47 -6.52
CA ASP A 285 -23.49 5.78 -5.86
C ASP A 285 -23.53 5.64 -4.33
N ARG A 286 -24.32 4.70 -3.80
CA ARG A 286 -24.36 4.39 -2.37
C ARG A 286 -23.00 3.87 -1.87
N SER A 287 -22.41 2.91 -2.57
CA SER A 287 -21.12 2.35 -2.20
C SER A 287 -20.01 3.40 -2.21
N TYR A 288 -19.99 4.30 -3.20
CA TYR A 288 -19.07 5.44 -3.21
C TYR A 288 -19.31 6.38 -2.03
N ALA A 289 -20.55 6.69 -1.70
CA ALA A 289 -20.90 7.58 -0.58
C ALA A 289 -20.48 6.98 0.76
N GLU A 290 -20.70 5.68 0.98
CA GLU A 290 -20.27 4.96 2.19
C GLU A 290 -18.74 4.92 2.31
N ALA A 291 -18.01 4.62 1.23
CA ALA A 291 -16.56 4.59 1.21
C ALA A 291 -15.95 5.98 1.49
N ALA A 292 -16.49 7.03 0.86
CA ALA A 292 -16.07 8.41 1.11
C ALA A 292 -16.38 8.86 2.55
N ALA A 293 -17.48 8.40 3.14
CA ALA A 293 -17.79 8.68 4.55
C ALA A 293 -16.77 8.06 5.50
N ALA A 294 -16.32 6.83 5.21
CA ALA A 294 -15.24 6.19 5.96
C ALA A 294 -13.91 6.97 5.84
N GLY A 295 -13.61 7.49 4.65
CA GLY A 295 -12.43 8.35 4.41
C GLY A 295 -12.37 9.58 5.31
N ARG A 296 -13.51 10.25 5.55
CA ARG A 296 -13.58 11.43 6.45
C ARG A 296 -13.18 11.12 7.89
N THR A 297 -13.33 9.89 8.35
CA THR A 297 -12.86 9.47 9.67
C THR A 297 -11.32 9.51 9.77
N PHE A 298 -10.63 9.18 8.66
CA PHE A 298 -9.17 9.28 8.61
C PHE A 298 -8.70 10.74 8.63
N ASP A 299 -9.44 11.65 7.99
CA ASP A 299 -9.11 13.08 8.00
C ASP A 299 -9.27 13.68 9.38
N ALA A 300 -10.33 13.31 10.11
CA ALA A 300 -10.51 13.71 11.50
C ALA A 300 -9.38 13.19 12.40
N ALA A 301 -8.98 11.92 12.24
CA ALA A 301 -7.87 11.33 12.98
C ALA A 301 -6.52 11.99 12.64
N ARG A 302 -6.30 12.33 11.36
CA ARG A 302 -5.12 13.07 10.89
C ARG A 302 -5.02 14.44 11.55
N ALA A 303 -6.11 15.19 11.59
CA ALA A 303 -6.16 16.49 12.21
C ALA A 303 -5.80 16.43 13.71
N VAL A 304 -6.32 15.44 14.45
CA VAL A 304 -6.00 15.22 15.86
C VAL A 304 -4.50 14.95 16.05
N LEU A 305 -3.91 14.05 15.26
CA LEU A 305 -2.49 13.71 15.40
C LEU A 305 -1.59 14.89 15.03
N LEU A 306 -1.82 15.53 13.87
CA LEU A 306 -0.99 16.64 13.40
C LEU A 306 -1.02 17.82 14.37
N ALA A 307 -2.17 18.13 14.98
CA ALA A 307 -2.27 19.16 16.02
C ALA A 307 -1.49 18.80 17.31
N ALA A 308 -1.30 17.51 17.59
CA ALA A 308 -0.58 17.06 18.78
C ALA A 308 0.95 17.02 18.61
N LEU A 309 1.46 16.87 17.38
CA LEU A 309 2.88 16.67 17.08
C LEU A 309 3.82 17.70 17.72
N PRO A 310 3.53 19.02 17.72
CA PRO A 310 4.40 20.00 18.38
C PRO A 310 4.62 19.72 19.88
N SER A 311 3.61 19.14 20.54
CA SER A 311 3.69 18.81 21.97
C SER A 311 4.33 17.45 22.25
N LEU A 312 4.49 16.60 21.23
CA LEU A 312 5.20 15.33 21.34
C LEU A 312 6.71 15.49 21.15
N GLY A 313 7.18 16.65 20.67
CA GLY A 313 8.60 16.90 20.42
C GLY A 313 9.21 16.01 19.34
N TRP A 314 8.38 15.49 18.42
CA TRP A 314 8.84 14.68 17.31
C TRP A 314 9.52 15.53 16.25
N GLY A 315 10.43 14.93 15.47
CA GLY A 315 11.21 15.59 14.44
C GLY A 315 10.46 15.81 13.14
N ALA A 316 11.11 15.55 12.01
CA ALA A 316 10.52 15.71 10.69
C ALA A 316 9.30 14.78 10.50
N VAL A 317 8.24 15.33 9.90
CA VAL A 317 6.99 14.63 9.62
C VAL A 317 6.76 14.63 8.11
N ALA A 318 6.41 13.47 7.55
CA ALA A 318 6.02 13.38 6.16
C ALA A 318 4.69 14.13 5.90
N PRO A 319 4.44 14.57 4.66
CA PRO A 319 3.30 15.46 4.33
C PRO A 319 1.93 14.94 4.73
N ALA A 320 1.71 13.60 4.75
CA ALA A 320 0.42 12.96 5.06
C ALA A 320 -0.75 13.51 4.21
N ASP A 321 -0.49 13.75 2.91
CA ASP A 321 -1.46 14.29 1.95
C ASP A 321 -2.62 13.32 1.68
N GLY A 322 -2.37 12.01 1.85
CA GLY A 322 -3.34 10.95 1.61
C GLY A 322 -3.02 9.66 2.38
N ALA A 323 -3.67 8.56 2.01
CA ALA A 323 -3.74 7.34 2.78
C ALA A 323 -4.25 7.60 4.22
N PHE A 324 -4.01 6.69 5.12
CA PHE A 324 -4.35 6.83 6.54
C PHE A 324 -3.12 6.59 7.43
N TYR A 325 -1.99 7.19 7.05
CA TYR A 325 -0.74 7.11 7.80
C TYR A 325 -0.14 8.48 8.05
N VAL A 326 0.58 8.58 9.17
CA VAL A 326 1.55 9.63 9.43
C VAL A 326 2.89 8.96 9.73
N TYR A 327 3.93 9.37 9.01
CA TYR A 327 5.31 8.92 9.23
C TYR A 327 6.11 10.07 9.81
N ALA A 328 6.74 9.85 10.94
CA ALA A 328 7.45 10.90 11.64
C ALA A 328 8.74 10.38 12.29
N GLU A 329 9.76 11.21 12.33
CA GLU A 329 10.95 10.99 13.13
C GLU A 329 10.64 11.24 14.61
N LEU A 330 11.16 10.39 15.48
CA LEU A 330 11.00 10.56 16.92
C LEU A 330 11.82 11.74 17.48
N GLY A 331 12.92 12.11 16.80
CA GLY A 331 13.77 13.20 17.27
C GLY A 331 14.23 12.98 18.71
N ALA A 332 14.08 14.01 19.56
CA ALA A 332 14.43 13.94 20.98
C ALA A 332 13.55 12.96 21.77
N ALA A 333 12.37 12.61 21.28
CA ALA A 333 11.47 11.65 21.90
C ALA A 333 11.99 10.20 21.89
N LEU A 334 12.98 9.89 21.03
CA LEU A 334 13.67 8.61 21.06
C LEU A 334 14.38 8.38 22.41
N ALA A 335 14.81 9.46 23.07
CA ALA A 335 15.48 9.46 24.38
C ALA A 335 16.64 8.44 24.44
N ASP A 336 16.69 7.62 25.48
CA ASP A 336 17.74 6.63 25.68
C ASP A 336 17.49 5.29 24.98
N HIS A 337 16.42 5.18 24.15
CA HIS A 337 16.15 3.97 23.39
C HIS A 337 17.11 3.86 22.21
N VAL A 338 17.61 2.64 21.98
CA VAL A 338 18.60 2.37 20.92
C VAL A 338 18.05 2.65 19.51
N ASP A 339 16.76 2.42 19.32
CA ASP A 339 16.06 2.64 18.05
C ASP A 339 14.54 2.70 18.23
N SER A 340 13.82 2.95 17.15
CA SER A 340 12.36 3.00 17.13
C SER A 340 11.70 1.66 17.45
N VAL A 341 12.39 0.53 17.25
CA VAL A 341 11.87 -0.81 17.62
C VAL A 341 11.79 -0.93 19.13
N ALA A 342 12.90 -0.59 19.82
CA ALA A 342 12.96 -0.61 21.28
C ALA A 342 11.97 0.40 21.89
N TRP A 343 11.86 1.60 21.30
CA TRP A 343 10.93 2.64 21.73
C TRP A 343 9.48 2.19 21.59
N CYS A 344 9.07 1.64 20.42
CA CYS A 344 7.72 1.13 20.19
C CYS A 344 7.37 -0.04 21.13
N ALA A 345 8.33 -0.94 21.38
CA ALA A 345 8.13 -2.04 22.32
C ALA A 345 7.92 -1.54 23.76
N ALA A 346 8.72 -0.59 24.21
CA ALA A 346 8.57 0.01 25.54
C ALA A 346 7.23 0.76 25.69
N LEU A 347 6.82 1.52 24.66
CA LEU A 347 5.52 2.21 24.63
C LEU A 347 4.35 1.22 24.72
N LEU A 348 4.40 0.13 23.98
CA LEU A 348 3.37 -0.92 24.02
C LEU A 348 3.29 -1.59 25.41
N GLU A 349 4.43 -1.95 25.99
CA GLU A 349 4.46 -2.63 27.29
C GLU A 349 4.08 -1.71 28.46
N ARG A 350 4.45 -0.44 28.44
CA ARG A 350 4.20 0.49 29.54
C ARG A 350 2.82 1.12 29.46
N GLU A 351 2.46 1.62 28.27
CA GLU A 351 1.28 2.47 28.07
C GLU A 351 0.16 1.80 27.26
N GLY A 352 0.41 0.60 26.70
CA GLY A 352 -0.57 -0.09 25.87
C GLY A 352 -0.84 0.63 24.54
N VAL A 353 0.15 1.29 23.95
CA VAL A 353 0.03 1.91 22.62
C VAL A 353 0.94 1.20 21.64
N ALA A 354 0.37 0.68 20.56
CA ALA A 354 1.11 0.02 19.50
C ALA A 354 1.29 0.94 18.28
N LEU A 355 2.53 1.23 17.92
CA LEU A 355 2.95 1.91 16.69
C LEU A 355 3.86 1.02 15.87
N THR A 356 3.99 1.31 14.57
CA THR A 356 4.93 0.56 13.71
C THR A 356 6.26 1.29 13.64
N PRO A 357 7.39 0.65 13.99
CA PRO A 357 8.71 1.27 13.86
C PRO A 357 9.06 1.50 12.39
N GLY A 358 9.87 2.52 12.12
CA GLY A 358 10.24 2.92 10.77
C GLY A 358 11.15 1.94 10.05
N THR A 359 11.78 1.02 10.76
CA THR A 359 12.73 0.02 10.23
C THR A 359 12.14 -0.89 9.16
N ASP A 360 10.80 -1.11 9.17
CA ASP A 360 10.11 -1.85 8.09
C ASP A 360 10.17 -1.08 6.75
N PHE A 361 10.13 0.25 6.80
CA PHE A 361 9.96 1.12 5.65
C PHE A 361 11.26 1.77 5.16
N ASP A 362 12.19 1.98 6.06
CA ASP A 362 13.50 2.59 5.76
C ASP A 362 14.62 1.79 6.44
N THR A 363 15.42 1.13 5.62
CA THR A 363 16.53 0.26 6.07
C THR A 363 17.71 1.04 6.65
N VAL A 364 17.75 2.37 6.44
CA VAL A 364 18.87 3.23 6.84
C VAL A 364 18.48 4.18 7.98
N ARG A 365 17.35 4.89 7.84
CA ARG A 365 16.92 5.91 8.81
C ARG A 365 15.72 5.47 9.66
N GLY A 366 15.11 4.34 9.34
CA GLY A 366 13.89 3.86 10.02
C GLY A 366 14.06 3.63 11.52
N GLY A 367 15.30 3.42 12.00
CA GLY A 367 15.60 3.30 13.42
C GLY A 367 15.27 4.54 14.26
N SER A 368 15.09 5.71 13.65
CA SER A 368 14.68 6.95 14.32
C SER A 368 13.23 7.37 14.05
N ALA A 369 12.46 6.60 13.30
CA ALA A 369 11.14 6.99 12.83
C ALA A 369 10.05 5.98 13.21
N VAL A 370 8.79 6.43 13.16
CA VAL A 370 7.60 5.60 13.39
C VAL A 370 6.52 5.90 12.36
N ARG A 371 5.69 4.87 12.06
CA ARG A 371 4.45 5.05 11.32
C ARG A 371 3.26 4.93 12.28
N VAL A 372 2.38 5.92 12.25
CA VAL A 372 1.09 5.94 12.95
C VAL A 372 -0.02 5.67 11.96
N SER A 373 -0.85 4.65 12.20
CA SER A 373 -2.06 4.41 11.43
C SER A 373 -3.24 5.19 12.02
N LEU A 374 -4.00 5.85 11.17
CA LEU A 374 -5.19 6.63 11.50
C LEU A 374 -6.48 5.79 11.41
N ALA A 375 -6.37 4.53 11.02
CA ALA A 375 -7.50 3.65 10.73
C ALA A 375 -8.41 3.36 11.94
N ALA A 376 -7.87 3.51 13.16
CA ALA A 376 -8.63 3.34 14.41
C ALA A 376 -9.56 4.53 14.75
N GLY A 377 -9.48 5.63 13.99
CA GLY A 377 -10.32 6.81 14.17
C GLY A 377 -9.78 7.85 15.15
N PRO A 378 -10.45 9.02 15.23
CA PRO A 378 -9.94 10.18 15.98
C PRO A 378 -9.85 9.94 17.49
N ASP A 379 -10.81 9.24 18.10
CA ASP A 379 -10.82 8.98 19.55
C ASP A 379 -9.64 8.09 19.97
N ALA A 380 -9.35 7.04 19.21
CA ALA A 380 -8.21 6.17 19.46
C ALA A 380 -6.88 6.91 19.30
N VAL A 381 -6.78 7.81 18.32
CA VAL A 381 -5.60 8.66 18.13
C VAL A 381 -5.44 9.63 19.28
N ALA A 382 -6.50 10.28 19.75
CA ALA A 382 -6.45 11.20 20.90
C ALA A 382 -6.00 10.50 22.19
N GLU A 383 -6.53 9.29 22.44
CA GLU A 383 -6.12 8.48 23.58
C GLU A 383 -4.65 8.05 23.47
N ALA A 384 -4.22 7.61 22.28
CA ALA A 384 -2.81 7.26 22.05
C ALA A 384 -1.88 8.46 22.30
N VAL A 385 -2.24 9.66 21.82
CA VAL A 385 -1.46 10.89 22.08
C VAL A 385 -1.33 11.15 23.57
N THR A 386 -2.41 10.98 24.34
CA THR A 386 -2.39 11.16 25.80
C THR A 386 -1.42 10.18 26.46
N ARG A 387 -1.45 8.91 26.07
CA ARG A 387 -0.55 7.87 26.59
C ARG A 387 0.90 8.08 26.15
N ILE A 388 1.14 8.53 24.92
CA ILE A 388 2.48 8.85 24.43
C ILE A 388 3.09 10.00 25.24
N ARG A 389 2.35 11.07 25.51
CA ARG A 389 2.82 12.17 26.39
C ARG A 389 3.24 11.67 27.76
N ARG A 390 2.45 10.79 28.37
CA ARG A 390 2.78 10.18 29.67
C ARG A 390 4.00 9.29 29.60
N PHE A 391 4.20 8.57 28.49
CA PHE A 391 5.39 7.75 28.27
C PHE A 391 6.67 8.58 28.15
N GLN A 392 6.57 9.78 27.56
CA GLN A 392 7.70 10.68 27.32
C GLN A 392 8.01 11.62 28.49
N SER A 393 7.13 11.72 29.50
CA SER A 393 7.34 12.50 30.75
C SER A 393 8.16 11.70 31.77
#